data_634c2a3a96b069b717672bbb2ffd0a8f
#
_entry.id   634c2a3a96b069b717672bbb2ffd0a8f
#
_cell.length_a   1.000
_cell.length_b   1.000
_cell.length_c   1.000
_cell.angle_alpha   90.00
_cell.angle_beta   90.00
_cell.angle_gamma   90.00
#
_symmetry.space_group_name_H-M   'P 1'
#
loop_
_entity.id
_entity.type
_entity.pdbx_description
1 polymer ?
#
loop_
_entity_poly.entity_id
_entity_poly.type
_entity_poly.pdbx_seq_one_letter_code
_entity_poly.pdbx_strand_id
1 'polypeptide(L)'
;MKQNRGRLKDVMKQAHVSGRENEAQDSSQIRSDSSEDQPKFHQKLIGISAIVLLLLLIALIFYLTFNHIFPGLWPLLKAGDEQGIARYLELEGEWKGLMLAVVLSALQVVSIVLPGLPIHLAVGMIYGWLKASIACYIGFVLGNAFVFAVARRLGRRLGNYIPGLNRPNWLTQKINSTHPAFVVAIACMVPAVPNGAIPYIASRADITGRGYVGAVAATAWLQCVTNCLCGYFLILGQYLGAAIVFVAQLVIIGLISWKREALLGSLK
;
A
#
# COMPACT_ATOMS: atom_id res chain seq x y z
N MET A 1 -27.46 72.74 -33.29
CA MET A 1 -28.09 71.41 -33.40
C MET A 1 -27.24 70.32 -34.08
N LYS A 2 -26.17 70.62 -34.83
CA LYS A 2 -25.31 69.60 -35.48
C LYS A 2 -24.33 68.86 -34.63
N GLN A 3 -23.89 69.46 -33.46
CA GLN A 3 -22.84 68.93 -32.60
C GLN A 3 -23.32 67.74 -31.73
N ASN A 4 -24.61 67.63 -31.42
CA ASN A 4 -25.18 66.55 -30.61
C ASN A 4 -25.39 65.23 -31.36
N ARG A 5 -25.50 65.30 -32.70
CA ARG A 5 -25.68 64.08 -33.54
C ARG A 5 -24.38 63.28 -33.74
N GLY A 6 -23.21 63.96 -33.67
CA GLY A 6 -21.91 63.28 -33.74
C GLY A 6 -21.65 62.47 -32.50
N ARG A 7 -21.86 63.02 -31.31
CA ARG A 7 -21.65 62.37 -30.01
C ARG A 7 -22.52 61.12 -29.82
N LEU A 8 -23.77 61.16 -30.32
CA LEU A 8 -24.69 60.01 -30.24
C LEU A 8 -24.24 58.83 -31.10
N LYS A 9 -23.68 59.12 -32.28
CA LYS A 9 -23.16 58.08 -33.20
C LYS A 9 -21.91 57.41 -32.61
N ASP A 10 -21.03 58.15 -31.94
CA ASP A 10 -19.82 57.61 -31.34
C ASP A 10 -20.15 56.75 -30.13
N VAL A 11 -21.11 57.15 -29.31
CA VAL A 11 -21.59 56.35 -28.15
C VAL A 11 -22.28 55.06 -28.63
N MET A 12 -23.08 55.11 -29.68
CA MET A 12 -23.72 53.88 -30.25
C MET A 12 -22.67 52.95 -30.86
N LYS A 13 -21.62 53.48 -31.50
CA LYS A 13 -20.56 52.69 -32.08
C LYS A 13 -19.69 52.02 -31.02
N GLN A 14 -19.40 52.70 -29.91
CA GLN A 14 -18.71 52.12 -28.73
C GLN A 14 -19.55 51.04 -28.06
N ALA A 15 -20.83 51.25 -27.86
CA ALA A 15 -21.73 50.24 -27.27
C ALA A 15 -21.83 48.98 -28.16
N HIS A 16 -21.79 49.12 -29.49
CA HIS A 16 -21.85 47.98 -30.41
C HIS A 16 -20.53 47.18 -30.47
N VAL A 17 -19.39 47.86 -30.28
CA VAL A 17 -18.06 47.21 -30.20
C VAL A 17 -17.92 46.48 -28.87
N SER A 18 -18.30 47.10 -27.76
CA SER A 18 -18.26 46.50 -26.43
C SER A 18 -19.21 45.28 -26.31
N GLY A 19 -20.38 45.31 -26.95
CA GLY A 19 -21.29 44.16 -26.99
C GLY A 19 -20.70 42.96 -27.74
N ARG A 20 -19.98 43.18 -28.86
CA ARG A 20 -19.32 42.11 -29.61
C ARG A 20 -18.10 41.52 -28.89
N GLU A 21 -17.36 42.33 -28.16
CA GLU A 21 -16.25 41.88 -27.36
C GLU A 21 -16.72 41.00 -26.18
N ASN A 22 -17.81 41.38 -25.53
CA ASN A 22 -18.40 40.58 -24.45
C ASN A 22 -18.99 39.25 -24.97
N GLU A 23 -19.67 39.23 -26.12
CA GLU A 23 -20.16 38.00 -26.75
C GLU A 23 -19.00 37.07 -27.19
N ALA A 24 -17.90 37.64 -27.70
CA ALA A 24 -16.71 36.88 -28.06
C ALA A 24 -15.98 36.30 -26.87
N GLN A 25 -15.94 37.03 -25.74
CA GLN A 25 -15.37 36.52 -24.48
C GLN A 25 -16.25 35.45 -23.85
N ASP A 26 -17.57 35.62 -23.84
CA ASP A 26 -18.49 34.62 -23.29
C ASP A 26 -18.49 33.31 -24.13
N SER A 27 -18.46 33.44 -25.46
CA SER A 27 -18.32 32.26 -26.33
C SER A 27 -16.97 31.57 -26.25
N SER A 28 -15.90 32.31 -25.91
CA SER A 28 -14.57 31.70 -25.67
C SER A 28 -14.49 31.03 -24.31
N GLN A 29 -15.15 31.57 -23.27
CA GLN A 29 -15.25 30.93 -21.95
C GLN A 29 -16.11 29.66 -21.99
N ILE A 30 -17.25 29.65 -22.68
CA ILE A 30 -18.10 28.48 -22.87
C ILE A 30 -17.34 27.37 -23.64
N ARG A 31 -16.50 27.75 -24.62
CA ARG A 31 -15.68 26.79 -25.38
C ARG A 31 -14.50 26.22 -24.56
N SER A 32 -13.92 27.00 -23.66
CA SER A 32 -12.85 26.53 -22.78
C SER A 32 -13.37 25.59 -21.68
N ASP A 33 -14.57 25.85 -21.16
CA ASP A 33 -15.19 25.01 -20.13
C ASP A 33 -15.66 23.65 -20.68
N SER A 34 -16.16 23.61 -21.91
CA SER A 34 -16.59 22.34 -22.55
C SER A 34 -15.43 21.44 -23.01
N SER A 35 -14.22 21.98 -23.22
CA SER A 35 -13.03 21.19 -23.59
C SER A 35 -12.24 20.66 -22.41
N GLU A 36 -12.45 21.20 -21.21
CA GLU A 36 -11.73 20.80 -19.99
C GLU A 36 -12.38 19.60 -19.26
N ASP A 37 -13.64 19.31 -19.50
CA ASP A 37 -14.37 18.21 -18.81
C ASP A 37 -14.26 16.84 -19.51
N GLN A 38 -14.01 16.78 -20.80
CA GLN A 38 -13.84 15.50 -21.52
C GLN A 38 -12.59 14.71 -21.11
N PRO A 39 -11.41 15.30 -20.91
CA PRO A 39 -10.23 14.55 -20.47
C PRO A 39 -10.36 13.99 -19.06
N LYS A 40 -11.12 14.66 -18.17
CA LYS A 40 -11.28 14.21 -16.76
C LYS A 40 -12.10 12.92 -16.64
N PHE A 41 -13.04 12.65 -17.53
CA PHE A 41 -13.87 11.44 -17.50
C PHE A 41 -13.08 10.20 -17.96
N HIS A 42 -12.39 10.26 -19.08
CA HIS A 42 -11.53 9.17 -19.56
C HIS A 42 -10.39 8.87 -18.59
N GLN A 43 -9.85 9.88 -17.93
CA GLN A 43 -8.81 9.74 -16.93
C GLN A 43 -9.29 9.00 -15.68
N LYS A 44 -10.51 9.28 -15.19
CA LYS A 44 -11.14 8.54 -14.09
C LYS A 44 -11.39 7.09 -14.48
N LEU A 45 -11.83 6.84 -15.71
CA LEU A 45 -12.09 5.48 -16.22
C LEU A 45 -10.81 4.63 -16.24
N ILE A 46 -9.69 5.18 -16.72
CA ILE A 46 -8.37 4.50 -16.72
C ILE A 46 -7.90 4.19 -15.29
N GLY A 47 -8.10 5.12 -14.36
CA GLY A 47 -7.77 4.89 -12.94
C GLY A 47 -8.59 3.77 -12.31
N ILE A 48 -9.89 3.77 -12.56
CA ILE A 48 -10.81 2.72 -12.07
C ILE A 48 -10.47 1.37 -12.72
N SER A 49 -10.21 1.33 -14.04
CA SER A 49 -9.86 0.08 -14.72
C SER A 49 -8.55 -0.52 -14.21
N ALA A 50 -7.57 0.30 -13.86
CA ALA A 50 -6.31 -0.18 -13.28
C ALA A 50 -6.51 -0.77 -11.86
N ILE A 51 -7.38 -0.17 -11.04
CA ILE A 51 -7.73 -0.70 -9.73
C ILE A 51 -8.51 -2.01 -9.88
N VAL A 52 -9.47 -2.06 -10.81
CA VAL A 52 -10.23 -3.29 -11.10
C VAL A 52 -9.30 -4.39 -11.59
N LEU A 53 -8.37 -4.09 -12.50
CA LEU A 53 -7.39 -5.04 -13.00
C LEU A 53 -6.48 -5.57 -11.87
N LEU A 54 -6.06 -4.70 -10.95
CA LEU A 54 -5.28 -5.10 -9.78
C LEU A 54 -6.08 -6.02 -8.87
N LEU A 55 -7.34 -5.69 -8.60
CA LEU A 55 -8.24 -6.53 -7.79
C LEU A 55 -8.51 -7.88 -8.46
N LEU A 56 -8.70 -7.90 -9.78
CA LEU A 56 -8.85 -9.14 -10.54
C LEU A 56 -7.56 -9.98 -10.50
N LEU A 57 -6.40 -9.36 -10.58
CA LEU A 57 -5.12 -10.05 -10.46
C LEU A 57 -4.95 -10.68 -9.06
N ILE A 58 -5.31 -9.93 -8.00
CA ILE A 58 -5.30 -10.46 -6.63
C ILE A 58 -6.27 -11.63 -6.49
N ALA A 59 -7.50 -11.47 -6.99
CA ALA A 59 -8.51 -12.54 -6.98
C ALA A 59 -8.05 -13.76 -7.78
N LEU A 60 -7.40 -13.57 -8.92
CA LEU A 60 -6.83 -14.64 -9.72
C LEU A 60 -5.70 -15.37 -8.99
N ILE A 61 -4.78 -14.64 -8.37
CA ILE A 61 -3.70 -15.25 -7.56
C ILE A 61 -4.31 -16.05 -6.42
N PHE A 62 -5.31 -15.50 -5.73
CA PHE A 62 -6.02 -16.19 -4.66
C PHE A 62 -6.72 -17.45 -5.18
N TYR A 63 -7.44 -17.35 -6.30
CA TYR A 63 -8.13 -18.49 -6.95
C TYR A 63 -7.13 -19.57 -7.36
N LEU A 64 -6.05 -19.21 -8.04
CA LEU A 64 -5.02 -20.17 -8.47
C LEU A 64 -4.35 -20.84 -7.27
N THR A 65 -4.04 -20.10 -6.22
CA THR A 65 -3.45 -20.63 -4.99
C THR A 65 -4.36 -21.68 -4.36
N PHE A 66 -5.64 -21.36 -4.17
CA PHE A 66 -6.57 -22.29 -3.50
C PHE A 66 -7.06 -23.42 -4.38
N ASN A 67 -7.10 -23.25 -5.71
CA ASN A 67 -7.61 -24.28 -6.60
C ASN A 67 -6.52 -25.22 -7.15
N HIS A 68 -5.31 -24.73 -7.35
CA HIS A 68 -4.20 -25.52 -7.91
C HIS A 68 -3.15 -25.95 -6.90
N ILE A 69 -2.83 -25.08 -5.93
CA ILE A 69 -1.77 -25.38 -4.95
C ILE A 69 -2.34 -26.12 -3.75
N PHE A 70 -3.56 -25.74 -3.33
CA PHE A 70 -4.24 -26.31 -2.16
C PHE A 70 -5.69 -26.74 -2.49
N PRO A 71 -5.86 -27.70 -3.41
CA PRO A 71 -7.18 -28.20 -3.74
C PRO A 71 -7.80 -28.86 -2.49
N GLY A 72 -8.98 -28.40 -2.08
CA GLY A 72 -9.67 -28.89 -0.88
C GLY A 72 -9.49 -28.08 0.39
N LEU A 73 -8.55 -27.14 0.48
CA LEU A 73 -8.39 -26.29 1.66
C LEU A 73 -9.53 -25.24 1.77
N TRP A 74 -10.03 -24.75 0.66
CA TRP A 74 -11.07 -23.72 0.65
C TRP A 74 -12.39 -24.16 1.32
N PRO A 75 -12.93 -25.36 1.04
CA PRO A 75 -14.12 -25.85 1.75
C PRO A 75 -13.91 -25.98 3.26
N LEU A 76 -12.74 -26.44 3.69
CA LEU A 76 -12.39 -26.58 5.11
C LEU A 76 -12.32 -25.22 5.82
N LEU A 77 -11.70 -24.22 5.18
CA LEU A 77 -11.67 -22.85 5.67
C LEU A 77 -13.07 -22.24 5.77
N LYS A 78 -13.91 -22.46 4.76
CA LYS A 78 -15.29 -21.97 4.74
C LYS A 78 -16.17 -22.63 5.81
N ALA A 79 -15.93 -23.91 6.09
CA ALA A 79 -16.63 -24.65 7.14
C ALA A 79 -16.10 -24.34 8.56
N GLY A 80 -14.94 -23.68 8.70
CA GLY A 80 -14.29 -23.47 9.99
C GLY A 80 -13.82 -24.76 10.65
N ASP A 81 -13.54 -25.80 9.84
CA ASP A 81 -13.11 -27.12 10.31
C ASP A 81 -11.61 -27.11 10.64
N GLU A 82 -11.27 -26.66 11.86
CA GLU A 82 -9.88 -26.58 12.31
C GLU A 82 -9.17 -27.93 12.29
N GLN A 83 -9.89 -29.02 12.62
CA GLN A 83 -9.30 -30.37 12.62
C GLN A 83 -9.08 -30.88 11.20
N GLY A 84 -10.00 -30.61 10.30
CA GLY A 84 -9.87 -30.90 8.88
C GLY A 84 -8.73 -30.14 8.24
N ILE A 85 -8.55 -28.86 8.58
CA ILE A 85 -7.43 -28.03 8.11
C ILE A 85 -6.10 -28.58 8.61
N ALA A 86 -5.98 -28.91 9.92
CA ALA A 86 -4.77 -29.45 10.50
C ALA A 86 -4.40 -30.78 9.82
N ARG A 87 -5.37 -31.69 9.68
CA ARG A 87 -5.17 -33.00 9.02
C ARG A 87 -4.81 -32.84 7.52
N TYR A 88 -5.42 -31.89 6.82
CA TYR A 88 -5.09 -31.57 5.43
C TYR A 88 -3.64 -31.13 5.30
N LEU A 89 -3.18 -30.20 6.16
CA LEU A 89 -1.82 -29.69 6.15
C LEU A 89 -0.78 -30.75 6.53
N GLU A 90 -1.12 -31.66 7.43
CA GLU A 90 -0.28 -32.82 7.77
C GLU A 90 -0.11 -33.77 6.57
N LEU A 91 -1.19 -34.08 5.86
CA LEU A 91 -1.19 -34.99 4.68
C LEU A 91 -0.44 -34.41 3.49
N GLU A 92 -0.57 -33.10 3.23
CA GLU A 92 0.08 -32.43 2.10
C GLU A 92 1.57 -32.18 2.31
N GLY A 93 2.03 -32.36 3.57
CA GLY A 93 3.41 -32.20 3.97
C GLY A 93 3.79 -30.77 4.35
N GLU A 94 4.76 -30.66 5.24
CA GLU A 94 5.21 -29.41 5.84
C GLU A 94 5.62 -28.34 4.81
N TRP A 95 6.24 -28.76 3.72
CA TRP A 95 6.72 -27.86 2.66
C TRP A 95 5.60 -27.10 1.94
N LYS A 96 4.50 -27.78 1.65
CA LYS A 96 3.35 -27.10 1.00
C LYS A 96 2.72 -26.08 1.94
N GLY A 97 2.59 -26.38 3.22
CA GLY A 97 2.07 -25.45 4.19
C GLY A 97 2.97 -24.23 4.40
N LEU A 98 4.30 -24.42 4.40
CA LEU A 98 5.25 -23.30 4.43
C LEU A 98 5.20 -22.44 3.16
N MET A 99 5.01 -23.07 1.98
CA MET A 99 4.76 -22.33 0.73
C MET A 99 3.47 -21.51 0.79
N LEU A 100 2.40 -22.07 1.38
CA LEU A 100 1.17 -21.31 1.64
C LEU A 100 1.44 -20.09 2.54
N ALA A 101 2.23 -20.28 3.60
CA ALA A 101 2.62 -19.19 4.49
C ALA A 101 3.37 -18.07 3.76
N VAL A 102 4.28 -18.42 2.83
CA VAL A 102 4.96 -17.44 1.95
C VAL A 102 3.93 -16.67 1.11
N VAL A 103 3.00 -17.38 0.46
CA VAL A 103 1.97 -16.74 -0.38
C VAL A 103 1.03 -15.85 0.44
N LEU A 104 0.53 -16.33 1.58
CA LEU A 104 -0.34 -15.54 2.46
C LEU A 104 0.38 -14.31 3.02
N SER A 105 1.65 -14.47 3.38
CA SER A 105 2.48 -13.36 3.85
C SER A 105 2.77 -12.32 2.76
N ALA A 106 2.83 -12.72 1.49
CA ALA A 106 2.91 -11.79 0.37
C ALA A 106 1.55 -11.13 0.10
N LEU A 107 0.46 -11.91 0.12
CA LEU A 107 -0.90 -11.41 -0.16
C LEU A 107 -1.40 -10.38 0.85
N GLN A 108 -1.02 -10.49 2.13
CA GLN A 108 -1.36 -9.48 3.14
C GLN A 108 -0.81 -8.09 2.79
N VAL A 109 0.38 -8.04 2.17
CA VAL A 109 0.97 -6.76 1.73
C VAL A 109 0.23 -6.24 0.49
N VAL A 110 -0.11 -7.13 -0.44
CA VAL A 110 -0.80 -6.76 -1.68
C VAL A 110 -2.21 -6.25 -1.42
N SER A 111 -2.95 -6.91 -0.53
CA SER A 111 -4.36 -6.62 -0.27
C SER A 111 -4.61 -5.40 0.62
N ILE A 112 -3.62 -4.94 1.41
CA ILE A 112 -3.74 -3.91 2.47
C ILE A 112 -4.74 -4.29 3.59
N VAL A 113 -5.80 -5.02 3.25
CA VAL A 113 -6.94 -5.35 4.13
C VAL A 113 -6.66 -6.59 4.98
N LEU A 114 -5.87 -7.55 4.46
CA LEU A 114 -5.55 -8.77 5.21
C LEU A 114 -4.63 -8.44 6.41
N PRO A 115 -5.07 -8.76 7.63
CA PRO A 115 -4.27 -8.49 8.80
C PRO A 115 -3.09 -9.48 8.87
N GLY A 116 -1.87 -8.96 8.90
CA GLY A 116 -0.65 -9.79 8.92
C GLY A 116 -0.42 -10.52 10.22
N LEU A 117 -0.80 -9.91 11.35
CA LEU A 117 -0.59 -10.50 12.66
C LEU A 117 -1.25 -11.88 12.84
N PRO A 118 -2.56 -12.07 12.54
CA PRO A 118 -3.20 -13.39 12.64
C PRO A 118 -2.54 -14.44 11.75
N ILE A 119 -2.09 -14.08 10.54
CA ILE A 119 -1.39 -15.00 9.63
C ILE A 119 -0.09 -15.49 10.27
N HIS A 120 0.74 -14.58 10.75
CA HIS A 120 2.02 -14.93 11.37
C HIS A 120 1.84 -15.74 12.66
N LEU A 121 0.84 -15.40 13.49
CA LEU A 121 0.48 -16.16 14.68
C LEU A 121 0.09 -17.60 14.32
N ALA A 122 -0.86 -17.76 13.39
CA ALA A 122 -1.34 -19.09 12.95
C ALA A 122 -0.22 -19.96 12.38
N VAL A 123 0.63 -19.40 11.51
CA VAL A 123 1.76 -20.12 10.93
C VAL A 123 2.77 -20.50 12.01
N GLY A 124 3.02 -19.61 13.00
CA GLY A 124 3.87 -19.89 14.16
C GLY A 124 3.35 -21.00 15.06
N MET A 125 2.02 -21.07 15.25
CA MET A 125 1.35 -22.14 16.00
C MET A 125 1.51 -23.51 15.32
N ILE A 126 1.41 -23.56 13.99
CA ILE A 126 1.37 -24.80 13.22
C ILE A 126 2.79 -25.34 12.95
N TYR A 127 3.72 -24.49 12.48
CA TYR A 127 5.03 -24.90 11.97
C TYR A 127 6.20 -24.57 12.92
N GLY A 128 5.88 -24.04 14.10
CA GLY A 128 6.89 -23.55 15.04
C GLY A 128 7.50 -22.21 14.62
N TRP A 129 8.08 -21.52 15.58
CA TRP A 129 8.50 -20.11 15.39
C TRP A 129 9.57 -19.93 14.30
N LEU A 130 10.56 -20.83 14.19
CA LEU A 130 11.70 -20.63 13.28
C LEU A 130 11.31 -20.81 11.82
N LYS A 131 10.70 -21.94 11.45
CA LYS A 131 10.28 -22.24 10.08
C LYS A 131 9.21 -21.25 9.60
N ALA A 132 8.25 -20.97 10.48
CA ALA A 132 7.21 -19.97 10.26
C ALA A 132 7.80 -18.58 9.97
N SER A 133 8.75 -18.14 10.79
CA SER A 133 9.40 -16.83 10.63
C SER A 133 10.12 -16.70 9.28
N ILE A 134 10.84 -17.73 8.88
CA ILE A 134 11.56 -17.72 7.59
C ILE A 134 10.56 -17.64 6.42
N ALA A 135 9.51 -18.47 6.43
CA ALA A 135 8.50 -18.47 5.38
C ALA A 135 7.75 -17.12 5.31
N CYS A 136 7.29 -16.62 6.46
CA CYS A 136 6.60 -15.32 6.53
C CYS A 136 7.51 -14.16 6.11
N TYR A 137 8.78 -14.17 6.51
CA TYR A 137 9.76 -13.16 6.14
C TYR A 137 9.98 -13.11 4.62
N ILE A 138 10.20 -14.27 3.98
CA ILE A 138 10.38 -14.36 2.52
C ILE A 138 9.14 -13.79 1.82
N GLY A 139 7.94 -14.25 2.20
CA GLY A 139 6.69 -13.77 1.60
C GLY A 139 6.48 -12.27 1.80
N PHE A 140 6.74 -11.77 2.99
CA PHE A 140 6.59 -10.36 3.32
C PHE A 140 7.54 -9.47 2.51
N VAL A 141 8.81 -9.82 2.40
CA VAL A 141 9.80 -9.05 1.63
C VAL A 141 9.48 -9.09 0.14
N LEU A 142 9.14 -10.27 -0.40
CA LEU A 142 8.76 -10.41 -1.81
C LEU A 142 7.48 -9.63 -2.15
N GLY A 143 6.45 -9.71 -1.28
CA GLY A 143 5.22 -8.95 -1.43
C GLY A 143 5.47 -7.45 -1.44
N ASN A 144 6.27 -6.94 -0.50
CA ASN A 144 6.66 -5.53 -0.44
C ASN A 144 7.43 -5.08 -1.68
N ALA A 145 8.41 -5.88 -2.13
CA ALA A 145 9.19 -5.57 -3.34
C ALA A 145 8.30 -5.52 -4.59
N PHE A 146 7.39 -6.49 -4.73
CA PHE A 146 6.46 -6.56 -5.84
C PHE A 146 5.50 -5.37 -5.85
N VAL A 147 4.81 -5.11 -4.74
CA VAL A 147 3.86 -4.00 -4.63
C VAL A 147 4.54 -2.65 -4.87
N PHE A 148 5.71 -2.43 -4.27
CA PHE A 148 6.48 -1.21 -4.48
C PHE A 148 6.84 -1.02 -5.96
N ALA A 149 7.34 -2.06 -6.64
CA ALA A 149 7.73 -2.00 -8.04
C ALA A 149 6.54 -1.71 -8.96
N VAL A 150 5.41 -2.40 -8.73
CA VAL A 150 4.16 -2.21 -9.48
C VAL A 150 3.59 -0.81 -9.22
N ALA A 151 3.44 -0.43 -7.95
CA ALA A 151 2.90 0.87 -7.57
C ALA A 151 3.76 2.03 -8.11
N ARG A 152 5.08 1.87 -8.13
CA ARG A 152 6.00 2.88 -8.67
C ARG A 152 5.90 3.02 -10.18
N ARG A 153 5.79 1.90 -10.92
CA ARG A 153 5.60 1.92 -12.37
C ARG A 153 4.24 2.47 -12.76
N LEU A 154 3.21 2.02 -12.06
CA LEU A 154 1.83 2.41 -12.32
C LEU A 154 1.56 3.84 -11.83
N GLY A 155 2.07 4.20 -10.66
CA GLY A 155 1.89 5.52 -10.05
C GLY A 155 2.44 6.67 -10.89
N ARG A 156 3.58 6.47 -11.58
CA ARG A 156 4.10 7.46 -12.54
C ARG A 156 3.20 7.65 -13.74
N ARG A 157 2.49 6.59 -14.17
CA ARG A 157 1.55 6.66 -15.31
C ARG A 157 0.18 7.18 -14.88
N LEU A 158 -0.30 6.78 -13.70
CA LEU A 158 -1.62 7.11 -13.19
C LEU A 158 -1.66 8.40 -12.35
N GLY A 159 -0.52 8.86 -11.85
CA GLY A 159 -0.45 10.06 -11.01
C GLY A 159 -0.98 11.32 -11.68
N ASN A 160 -0.87 11.38 -13.01
CA ASN A 160 -1.42 12.48 -13.83
C ASN A 160 -2.92 12.32 -14.09
N TYR A 161 -3.49 11.13 -13.83
CA TYR A 161 -4.86 10.79 -14.19
C TYR A 161 -5.83 10.76 -13.00
N ILE A 162 -5.33 10.60 -11.76
CA ILE A 162 -6.18 10.53 -10.58
C ILE A 162 -5.97 11.77 -9.71
N PRO A 163 -6.97 12.69 -9.63
CA PRO A 163 -6.90 13.86 -8.77
C PRO A 163 -6.69 13.45 -7.31
N GLY A 164 -5.71 14.05 -6.66
CA GLY A 164 -5.38 13.77 -5.25
C GLY A 164 -4.42 12.60 -5.02
N LEU A 165 -4.12 11.77 -6.03
CA LEU A 165 -3.13 10.71 -5.90
C LEU A 165 -1.73 11.26 -5.63
N ASN A 166 -1.43 12.46 -6.14
CA ASN A 166 -0.16 13.15 -5.95
C ASN A 166 -0.14 14.07 -4.70
N ARG A 167 -1.21 14.09 -3.89
CA ARG A 167 -1.17 14.87 -2.65
C ARG A 167 -0.19 14.23 -1.68
N PRO A 168 0.79 14.99 -1.18
CA PRO A 168 1.76 14.46 -0.24
C PRO A 168 1.07 14.10 1.08
N ASN A 169 1.12 12.81 1.45
CA ASN A 169 0.75 12.33 2.76
C ASN A 169 1.84 12.70 3.78
N TRP A 170 1.51 12.81 5.06
CA TRP A 170 2.48 13.04 6.13
C TRP A 170 3.65 12.04 6.06
N LEU A 171 3.38 10.76 5.74
CA LEU A 171 4.39 9.72 5.62
C LEU A 171 5.27 9.93 4.38
N THR A 172 4.69 10.34 3.24
CA THR A 172 5.48 10.70 2.05
C THR A 172 6.42 11.87 2.32
N GLN A 173 5.92 12.91 3.00
CA GLN A 173 6.74 14.04 3.41
C GLN A 173 7.87 13.62 4.36
N LYS A 174 7.57 12.71 5.29
CA LYS A 174 8.54 12.17 6.23
C LYS A 174 9.58 11.29 5.54
N ILE A 175 9.17 10.48 4.54
CA ILE A 175 10.08 9.66 3.74
C ILE A 175 11.00 10.55 2.88
N ASN A 176 10.50 11.66 2.33
CA ASN A 176 11.29 12.63 1.56
C ASN A 176 12.20 13.51 2.43
N SER A 177 12.19 13.31 3.76
CA SER A 177 13.15 13.94 4.65
C SER A 177 14.55 13.29 4.52
N THR A 178 15.47 13.67 5.38
CA THR A 178 16.90 13.40 5.27
C THR A 178 17.30 11.91 5.08
N HIS A 179 16.48 10.96 5.57
CA HIS A 179 16.81 9.52 5.55
C HIS A 179 15.60 8.64 5.17
N PRO A 180 15.25 8.54 3.88
CA PRO A 180 14.08 7.82 3.40
C PRO A 180 14.01 6.35 3.84
N ALA A 181 15.11 5.62 3.73
CA ALA A 181 15.19 4.21 4.09
C ALA A 181 14.93 3.96 5.58
N PHE A 182 15.44 4.84 6.44
CA PHE A 182 15.24 4.75 7.88
C PHE A 182 13.78 4.99 8.28
N VAL A 183 13.13 5.96 7.66
CA VAL A 183 11.70 6.23 7.89
C VAL A 183 10.84 5.02 7.48
N VAL A 184 11.14 4.41 6.33
CA VAL A 184 10.47 3.17 5.89
C VAL A 184 10.72 2.03 6.87
N ALA A 185 11.98 1.86 7.31
CA ALA A 185 12.35 0.83 8.28
C ALA A 185 11.52 0.94 9.58
N ILE A 186 11.44 2.15 10.15
CA ILE A 186 10.61 2.39 11.34
C ILE A 186 9.13 2.16 11.04
N ALA A 187 8.62 2.67 9.92
CA ALA A 187 7.21 2.50 9.56
C ALA A 187 6.81 1.01 9.46
N CYS A 188 7.71 0.16 8.93
CA CYS A 188 7.48 -1.29 8.87
C CYS A 188 7.52 -1.98 10.24
N MET A 189 8.15 -1.38 11.25
CA MET A 189 8.21 -1.95 12.59
C MET A 189 7.01 -1.57 13.45
N VAL A 190 6.37 -0.43 13.18
CA VAL A 190 5.27 0.10 14.00
C VAL A 190 3.96 -0.66 13.69
N PRO A 191 3.37 -1.37 14.68
CA PRO A 191 2.16 -2.17 14.46
C PRO A 191 0.93 -1.35 14.05
N ALA A 192 0.90 -0.05 14.40
CA ALA A 192 -0.20 0.86 14.08
C ALA A 192 -0.22 1.29 12.60
N VAL A 193 0.88 1.10 11.87
CA VAL A 193 0.94 1.42 10.43
C VAL A 193 0.57 0.16 9.65
N PRO A 194 -0.48 0.19 8.81
CA PRO A 194 -0.82 -0.95 7.97
C PRO A 194 0.33 -1.26 7.01
N ASN A 195 1.00 -2.39 7.24
CA ASN A 195 2.18 -2.78 6.47
C ASN A 195 1.93 -2.82 4.95
N GLY A 196 0.72 -3.19 4.54
CA GLY A 196 0.31 -3.18 3.14
C GLY A 196 0.22 -1.78 2.52
N ALA A 197 0.04 -0.71 3.31
CA ALA A 197 -0.01 0.66 2.79
C ALA A 197 1.38 1.25 2.52
N ILE A 198 2.42 0.78 3.23
CA ILE A 198 3.77 1.34 3.18
C ILE A 198 4.36 1.30 1.76
N PRO A 199 4.33 0.18 1.00
CA PRO A 199 4.90 0.13 -0.34
C PRO A 199 4.19 1.08 -1.32
N TYR A 200 2.88 1.27 -1.19
CA TYR A 200 2.12 2.20 -2.03
C TYR A 200 2.53 3.66 -1.75
N ILE A 201 2.67 4.03 -0.48
CA ILE A 201 3.08 5.38 -0.08
C ILE A 201 4.54 5.64 -0.45
N ALA A 202 5.44 4.71 -0.13
CA ALA A 202 6.86 4.81 -0.41
C ALA A 202 7.16 4.83 -1.92
N SER A 203 6.33 4.20 -2.74
CA SER A 203 6.48 4.22 -4.20
C SER A 203 6.43 5.62 -4.81
N ARG A 204 5.85 6.60 -4.10
CA ARG A 204 5.71 8.01 -4.50
C ARG A 204 6.77 8.91 -3.90
N ALA A 205 7.56 8.39 -2.98
CA ALA A 205 8.61 9.14 -2.31
C ALA A 205 9.96 8.99 -3.06
N ASP A 206 10.90 9.88 -2.72
CA ASP A 206 12.26 9.90 -3.30
C ASP A 206 13.16 8.84 -2.65
N ILE A 207 12.72 7.57 -2.72
CA ILE A 207 13.49 6.43 -2.24
C ILE A 207 13.80 5.49 -3.40
N THR A 208 15.02 4.98 -3.48
CA THR A 208 15.39 3.99 -4.50
C THR A 208 14.73 2.64 -4.21
N GLY A 209 14.48 1.81 -5.25
CA GLY A 209 13.92 0.47 -5.05
C GLY A 209 14.79 -0.40 -4.14
N ARG A 210 16.12 -0.33 -4.30
CA ARG A 210 17.07 -1.06 -3.44
C ARG A 210 17.03 -0.54 -2.00
N GLY A 211 16.96 0.77 -1.81
CA GLY A 211 16.83 1.39 -0.50
C GLY A 211 15.55 1.00 0.22
N TYR A 212 14.42 0.95 -0.52
CA TYR A 212 13.15 0.49 0.02
C TYR A 212 13.19 -0.99 0.45
N VAL A 213 13.58 -1.89 -0.47
CA VAL A 213 13.61 -3.33 -0.19
C VAL A 213 14.64 -3.64 0.91
N GLY A 214 15.79 -2.97 0.91
CA GLY A 214 16.78 -3.10 1.97
C GLY A 214 16.26 -2.69 3.34
N ALA A 215 15.53 -1.57 3.43
CA ALA A 215 14.91 -1.11 4.67
C ALA A 215 13.86 -2.10 5.19
N VAL A 216 12.99 -2.60 4.30
CA VAL A 216 12.00 -3.64 4.64
C VAL A 216 12.69 -4.92 5.10
N ALA A 217 13.66 -5.42 4.34
CA ALA A 217 14.38 -6.64 4.68
C ALA A 217 15.12 -6.54 6.02
N ALA A 218 15.72 -5.39 6.32
CA ALA A 218 16.43 -5.17 7.57
C ALA A 218 15.51 -5.18 8.81
N THR A 219 14.22 -4.91 8.66
CA THR A 219 13.29 -4.75 9.81
C THR A 219 12.21 -5.82 9.86
N ALA A 220 11.80 -6.36 8.72
CA ALA A 220 10.73 -7.36 8.64
C ALA A 220 11.03 -8.65 9.43
N TRP A 221 12.31 -9.05 9.50
CA TRP A 221 12.69 -10.24 10.26
C TRP A 221 12.30 -10.13 11.74
N LEU A 222 12.49 -8.95 12.36
CA LEU A 222 12.12 -8.74 13.76
C LEU A 222 10.62 -8.94 13.96
N GLN A 223 9.81 -8.35 13.10
CA GLN A 223 8.35 -8.47 13.15
C GLN A 223 7.89 -9.92 12.89
N CYS A 224 8.45 -10.59 11.88
CA CYS A 224 8.08 -11.97 11.57
C CYS A 224 8.46 -12.92 12.70
N VAL A 225 9.67 -12.78 13.25
CA VAL A 225 10.14 -13.62 14.37
C VAL A 225 9.28 -13.41 15.60
N THR A 226 9.04 -12.16 16.00
CA THR A 226 8.25 -11.89 17.22
C THR A 226 6.82 -12.37 17.08
N ASN A 227 6.17 -12.14 15.93
CA ASN A 227 4.79 -12.58 15.72
C ASN A 227 4.67 -14.11 15.67
N CYS A 228 5.56 -14.81 14.94
CA CYS A 228 5.56 -16.27 14.88
C CYS A 228 5.93 -16.90 16.23
N LEU A 229 6.85 -16.29 16.98
CA LEU A 229 7.21 -16.74 18.32
C LEU A 229 6.06 -16.55 19.32
N CYS A 230 5.32 -15.43 19.22
CA CYS A 230 4.08 -15.26 19.99
C CYS A 230 3.07 -16.37 19.67
N GLY A 231 2.85 -16.71 18.39
CA GLY A 231 1.99 -17.82 17.97
C GLY A 231 2.46 -19.16 18.58
N TYR A 232 3.74 -19.43 18.51
CA TYR A 232 4.32 -20.64 19.11
C TYR A 232 4.10 -20.72 20.63
N PHE A 233 4.28 -19.63 21.37
CA PHE A 233 3.98 -19.61 22.80
C PHE A 233 2.48 -19.76 23.10
N LEU A 234 1.61 -19.24 22.24
CA LEU A 234 0.16 -19.41 22.42
C LEU A 234 -0.26 -20.87 22.33
N ILE A 235 0.27 -21.66 21.35
CA ILE A 235 -0.06 -23.08 21.23
C ILE A 235 0.51 -23.91 22.41
N LEU A 236 1.59 -23.47 23.03
CA LEU A 236 2.15 -24.09 24.23
C LEU A 236 1.43 -23.69 25.52
N GLY A 237 0.40 -22.84 25.45
CA GLY A 237 -0.28 -22.31 26.64
C GLY A 237 0.56 -21.32 27.45
N GLN A 238 1.70 -20.88 26.94
CA GLN A 238 2.62 -19.93 27.58
C GLN A 238 2.25 -18.47 27.31
N TYR A 239 1.07 -18.06 27.76
CA TYR A 239 0.54 -16.71 27.50
C TYR A 239 1.46 -15.60 28.01
N LEU A 240 2.13 -15.82 29.14
CA LEU A 240 3.10 -14.86 29.70
C LEU A 240 4.31 -14.70 28.78
N GLY A 241 4.80 -15.79 28.18
CA GLY A 241 5.87 -15.75 27.19
C GLY A 241 5.50 -14.95 25.95
N ALA A 242 4.29 -15.18 25.40
CA ALA A 242 3.76 -14.42 24.27
C ALA A 242 3.65 -12.92 24.61
N ALA A 243 3.15 -12.57 25.79
CA ALA A 243 3.04 -11.19 26.26
C ALA A 243 4.42 -10.51 26.41
N ILE A 244 5.40 -11.20 26.98
CA ILE A 244 6.77 -10.68 27.14
C ILE A 244 7.40 -10.39 25.77
N VAL A 245 7.28 -11.30 24.80
CA VAL A 245 7.83 -11.12 23.44
C VAL A 245 7.18 -9.93 22.75
N PHE A 246 5.86 -9.79 22.87
CA PHE A 246 5.13 -8.66 22.26
C PHE A 246 5.53 -7.31 22.90
N VAL A 247 5.63 -7.26 24.24
CA VAL A 247 6.09 -6.07 24.96
C VAL A 247 7.54 -5.73 24.61
N ALA A 248 8.42 -6.75 24.55
CA ALA A 248 9.81 -6.55 24.16
C ALA A 248 9.92 -5.95 22.75
N GLN A 249 9.09 -6.38 21.80
CA GLN A 249 9.02 -5.78 20.46
C GLN A 249 8.66 -4.29 20.54
N LEU A 250 7.63 -3.93 21.31
CA LEU A 250 7.22 -2.52 21.47
C LEU A 250 8.31 -1.67 22.11
N VAL A 251 9.02 -2.22 23.11
CA VAL A 251 10.16 -1.53 23.75
C VAL A 251 11.30 -1.32 22.77
N ILE A 252 11.67 -2.32 21.95
CA ILE A 252 12.71 -2.19 20.93
C ILE A 252 12.34 -1.10 19.92
N ILE A 253 11.11 -1.09 19.42
CA ILE A 253 10.61 -0.07 18.51
C ILE A 253 10.67 1.32 19.15
N GLY A 254 10.24 1.43 20.42
CA GLY A 254 10.29 2.67 21.19
C GLY A 254 11.72 3.19 21.36
N LEU A 255 12.67 2.33 21.70
CA LEU A 255 14.09 2.68 21.85
C LEU A 255 14.73 3.13 20.53
N ILE A 256 14.46 2.43 19.43
CA ILE A 256 14.95 2.81 18.09
C ILE A 256 14.37 4.15 17.67
N SER A 257 13.08 4.36 17.93
CA SER A 257 12.41 5.62 17.61
C SER A 257 12.91 6.78 18.45
N TRP A 258 13.24 6.54 19.70
CA TRP A 258 13.77 7.57 20.61
C TRP A 258 15.21 7.95 20.25
N LYS A 259 16.06 6.95 20.00
CA LYS A 259 17.47 7.18 19.63
C LYS A 259 17.68 7.54 18.16
N ARG A 260 16.61 7.80 17.41
CA ARG A 260 16.66 8.08 15.96
C ARG A 260 17.68 9.17 15.57
N GLU A 261 17.78 10.24 16.36
CA GLU A 261 18.68 11.38 16.07
C GLU A 261 20.14 11.00 16.31
N ALA A 262 20.43 10.19 17.33
CA ALA A 262 21.76 9.68 17.59
C ALA A 262 22.19 8.63 16.54
N LEU A 263 21.27 7.75 16.11
CA LEU A 263 21.52 6.76 15.06
C LEU A 263 21.71 7.41 13.68
N LEU A 264 20.96 8.47 13.39
CA LEU A 264 21.07 9.22 12.12
C LEU A 264 22.32 10.12 12.10
N GLY A 265 22.77 10.62 13.24
CA GLY A 265 24.01 11.41 13.37
C GLY A 265 25.26 10.58 13.17
N SER A 266 25.24 9.29 13.50
CA SER A 266 26.37 8.37 13.31
C SER A 266 26.53 7.81 11.90
N LEU A 267 25.54 8.01 11.02
CA LEU A 267 25.52 7.56 9.62
C LEU A 267 25.92 8.68 8.62
N LYS A 268 26.30 9.86 9.14
CA LYS A 268 26.96 10.93 8.38
C LYS A 268 28.47 10.74 8.41
#